data_bb3870541f008f6975108b4e0326ca79
#
_entry.id   bb3870541f008f6975108b4e0326ca79
#
_cell.length_a   1.000
_cell.length_b   1.000
_cell.length_c   1.000
_cell.angle_alpha   90.00
_cell.angle_beta   90.00
_cell.angle_gamma   90.00
#
_symmetry.space_group_name_H-M   'P 1'
#
loop_
_entity.id
_entity.type
_entity.pdbx_description
1 polymer ?
#
loop_
_entity_poly.entity_id
_entity_poly.type
_entity_poly.pdbx_seq_one_letter_code
_entity_poly.pdbx_strand_id
1 'polypeptide(L)'
;MKALFIVDVQNDFCPGGALPVPEGDQVVPVINRLMDHFPLVLASKDWHPSETVHFQKWPPHCVQGTPGAEFHPALRADRIDQVFLKGTGNRDDGYSAFEATNENLAEYLRRHGVEELYVTGLATDYCVRATVLDALREGFRTYVVTDAVRAVNVSPGDGERALEEMRRAGAILVTSEELLSAQEAPQXASA
;
A
#
# COMPACT_ATOMS: atom_id res chain seq x y z
N MET A 1 7.81 16.16 -5.66
CA MET A 1 6.59 15.55 -6.25
C MET A 1 5.98 14.59 -5.25
N LYS A 2 4.66 14.51 -5.24
CA LYS A 2 3.92 13.56 -4.41
C LYS A 2 3.55 12.32 -5.21
N ALA A 3 3.59 11.15 -4.57
CA ALA A 3 3.11 9.92 -5.18
C ALA A 3 2.14 9.24 -4.24
N LEU A 4 1.08 8.66 -4.82
CA LEU A 4 0.16 7.79 -4.12
C LEU A 4 0.69 6.38 -4.23
N PHE A 5 0.75 5.66 -3.12
CA PHE A 5 1.20 4.27 -3.13
C PHE A 5 0.10 3.36 -2.60
N ILE A 6 -0.29 2.39 -3.40
CA ILE A 6 -1.39 1.47 -3.11
C ILE A 6 -0.80 0.09 -2.82
N VAL A 7 -0.88 -0.35 -1.56
CA VAL A 7 -0.24 -1.59 -1.13
C VAL A 7 -1.24 -2.73 -1.26
N ASP A 8 -0.97 -3.65 -2.18
CA ASP A 8 -1.56 -5.01 -2.20
C ASP A 8 -3.08 -5.06 -2.18
N VAL A 9 -3.75 -4.23 -2.95
CA VAL A 9 -5.23 -4.29 -3.01
C VAL A 9 -5.61 -5.35 -4.04
N GLN A 10 -5.44 -6.59 -3.62
CA GLN A 10 -5.59 -7.78 -4.47
C GLN A 10 -6.76 -8.61 -3.98
N ASN A 11 -7.30 -9.43 -4.89
CA ASN A 11 -8.48 -10.24 -4.57
C ASN A 11 -8.29 -11.10 -3.33
N ASP A 12 -7.12 -11.73 -3.18
CA ASP A 12 -6.92 -12.63 -2.04
C ASP A 12 -6.88 -11.91 -0.70
N PHE A 13 -6.64 -10.61 -0.69
CA PHE A 13 -6.63 -9.82 0.54
C PHE A 13 -7.96 -9.14 0.82
N CYS A 14 -8.95 -9.38 -0.01
CA CYS A 14 -10.28 -8.80 0.18
C CYS A 14 -11.25 -9.88 0.62
N PRO A 15 -12.40 -9.51 1.19
CA PRO A 15 -13.35 -10.53 1.65
C PRO A 15 -13.69 -11.51 0.54
N GLY A 16 -13.66 -12.80 0.88
CA GLY A 16 -13.84 -13.89 -0.08
C GLY A 16 -12.55 -14.42 -0.66
N GLY A 17 -11.44 -13.77 -0.42
CA GLY A 17 -10.14 -14.22 -0.91
C GLY A 17 -9.48 -15.23 0.02
N ALA A 18 -8.27 -15.64 -0.35
CA ALA A 18 -7.58 -16.71 0.35
C ALA A 18 -6.99 -16.28 1.70
N LEU A 19 -6.73 -14.99 1.86
CA LEU A 19 -6.15 -14.46 3.11
C LEU A 19 -6.78 -13.10 3.36
N PRO A 20 -8.08 -13.06 3.67
CA PRO A 20 -8.81 -11.80 3.62
C PRO A 20 -8.51 -10.90 4.81
N VAL A 21 -8.46 -9.61 4.51
CA VAL A 21 -8.39 -8.56 5.51
C VAL A 21 -9.83 -8.10 5.77
N PRO A 22 -10.27 -8.05 7.03
CA PRO A 22 -11.65 -7.59 7.30
C PRO A 22 -11.90 -6.22 6.67
N GLU A 23 -12.98 -6.11 5.91
CA GLU A 23 -13.36 -4.87 5.22
C GLU A 23 -12.30 -4.39 4.24
N GLY A 24 -11.42 -5.28 3.76
CA GLY A 24 -10.33 -4.85 2.90
C GLY A 24 -10.80 -4.19 1.62
N ASP A 25 -11.94 -4.60 1.10
CA ASP A 25 -12.48 -3.99 -0.11
C ASP A 25 -12.96 -2.56 0.09
N GLN A 26 -13.16 -2.15 1.34
CA GLN A 26 -13.66 -0.79 1.59
C GLN A 26 -12.61 0.29 1.35
N VAL A 27 -11.34 -0.09 1.22
CA VAL A 27 -10.32 0.89 0.86
C VAL A 27 -10.47 1.33 -0.60
N VAL A 28 -11.10 0.51 -1.44
CA VAL A 28 -11.09 0.74 -2.89
C VAL A 28 -11.77 2.05 -3.28
N PRO A 29 -12.99 2.36 -2.83
CA PRO A 29 -13.58 3.65 -3.24
C PRO A 29 -12.77 4.85 -2.76
N VAL A 30 -12.18 4.74 -1.57
CA VAL A 30 -11.37 5.85 -1.04
C VAL A 30 -10.15 6.06 -1.93
N ILE A 31 -9.45 4.97 -2.26
CA ILE A 31 -8.26 5.05 -3.10
C ILE A 31 -8.62 5.60 -4.47
N ASN A 32 -9.73 5.12 -5.05
CA ASN A 32 -10.14 5.59 -6.37
C ASN A 32 -10.35 7.10 -6.40
N ARG A 33 -10.93 7.66 -5.34
CA ARG A 33 -11.12 9.11 -5.27
C ARG A 33 -9.79 9.85 -5.18
N LEU A 34 -8.81 9.26 -4.49
CA LEU A 34 -7.52 9.92 -4.32
C LEU A 34 -6.70 9.93 -5.60
N MET A 35 -6.88 8.95 -6.47
CA MET A 35 -6.00 8.78 -7.63
C MET A 35 -5.92 10.02 -8.51
N ASP A 36 -7.02 10.76 -8.67
CA ASP A 36 -7.03 11.92 -9.55
C ASP A 36 -6.28 13.11 -8.98
N HIS A 37 -5.87 13.01 -7.72
CA HIS A 37 -5.23 14.13 -7.02
C HIS A 37 -3.72 13.95 -6.91
N PHE A 38 -3.16 12.95 -7.58
CA PHE A 38 -1.73 12.68 -7.51
C PHE A 38 -1.15 12.60 -8.91
N PRO A 39 0.01 13.22 -9.14
CA PRO A 39 0.65 13.14 -10.45
C PRO A 39 1.24 11.77 -10.76
N LEU A 40 1.47 10.96 -9.73
CA LEU A 40 2.07 9.65 -9.90
C LEU A 40 1.35 8.68 -8.98
N VAL A 41 0.87 7.55 -9.56
CA VAL A 41 0.13 6.54 -8.82
C VAL A 41 0.86 5.22 -8.97
N LEU A 42 1.27 4.64 -7.86
CA LEU A 42 2.08 3.43 -7.81
C LEU A 42 1.35 2.37 -6.97
N ALA A 43 1.68 1.11 -7.22
CA ALA A 43 1.05 0.04 -6.45
C ALA A 43 2.01 -1.14 -6.29
N SER A 44 1.80 -1.92 -5.24
CA SER A 44 2.49 -3.18 -5.09
C SER A 44 1.53 -4.34 -5.18
N LYS A 45 2.08 -5.49 -5.53
CA LYS A 45 1.39 -6.78 -5.47
C LYS A 45 2.29 -7.79 -4.78
N ASP A 46 1.70 -8.60 -3.89
CA ASP A 46 2.31 -9.88 -3.55
C ASP A 46 2.23 -10.76 -4.78
N TRP A 47 3.32 -11.46 -5.07
CA TRP A 47 3.40 -12.22 -6.33
C TRP A 47 4.20 -13.47 -6.05
N HIS A 48 3.57 -14.43 -5.34
CA HIS A 48 4.29 -15.57 -4.79
C HIS A 48 4.35 -16.74 -5.76
N PRO A 49 5.45 -17.50 -5.76
CA PRO A 49 5.45 -18.78 -6.46
C PRO A 49 4.41 -19.72 -5.85
N SER A 50 3.94 -20.68 -6.63
CA SER A 50 2.94 -21.62 -6.12
C SER A 50 3.48 -22.45 -4.95
N GLU A 51 4.79 -22.63 -4.88
CA GLU A 51 5.43 -23.34 -3.77
C GLU A 51 6.49 -22.43 -3.17
N THR A 52 6.32 -22.10 -1.91
CA THR A 52 7.26 -21.23 -1.21
C THR A 52 7.19 -21.51 0.28
N VAL A 53 8.32 -21.37 0.96
CA VAL A 53 8.37 -21.52 2.42
C VAL A 53 7.48 -20.49 3.12
N HIS A 54 7.17 -19.38 2.45
CA HIS A 54 6.25 -18.38 2.99
C HIS A 54 4.90 -19.00 3.34
N PHE A 55 4.48 -20.03 2.58
CA PHE A 55 3.20 -20.68 2.82
C PHE A 55 3.24 -21.70 3.95
N GLN A 56 4.39 -21.88 4.59
CA GLN A 56 4.43 -22.62 5.86
C GLN A 56 3.86 -21.76 6.98
N LYS A 57 3.93 -20.45 6.83
CA LYS A 57 3.47 -19.49 7.82
C LYS A 57 2.07 -18.98 7.48
N TRP A 58 1.76 -18.83 6.21
CA TRP A 58 0.48 -18.28 5.73
C TRP A 58 -0.17 -19.25 4.78
N PRO A 59 -1.50 -19.27 4.67
CA PRO A 59 -2.12 -20.08 3.62
C PRO A 59 -1.70 -19.56 2.24
N PRO A 60 -1.72 -20.41 1.23
CA PRO A 60 -1.38 -19.94 -0.12
C PRO A 60 -2.29 -18.79 -0.52
N HIS A 61 -1.67 -17.74 -1.04
CA HIS A 61 -2.37 -16.53 -1.47
C HIS A 61 -1.52 -15.79 -2.47
N CYS A 62 -2.16 -15.01 -3.30
CA CYS A 62 -1.51 -14.13 -4.27
C CYS A 62 -0.46 -14.88 -5.08
N VAL A 63 -0.86 -16.06 -5.56
CA VAL A 63 0.03 -16.91 -6.33
C VAL A 63 0.14 -16.33 -7.75
N GLN A 64 1.37 -16.27 -8.25
CA GLN A 64 1.67 -15.71 -9.56
C GLN A 64 0.73 -16.24 -10.63
N GLY A 65 0.12 -15.34 -11.39
CA GLY A 65 -0.71 -15.71 -12.52
C GLY A 65 -2.11 -16.17 -12.19
N THR A 66 -2.52 -16.13 -10.93
CA THR A 66 -3.88 -16.56 -10.55
C THR A 66 -4.79 -15.36 -10.35
N PRO A 67 -6.11 -15.57 -10.43
CA PRO A 67 -7.05 -14.48 -10.14
C PRO A 67 -6.90 -13.89 -8.75
N GLY A 68 -6.49 -14.70 -7.77
CA GLY A 68 -6.30 -14.19 -6.40
C GLY A 68 -5.23 -13.13 -6.31
N ALA A 69 -4.25 -13.17 -7.19
CA ALA A 69 -3.16 -12.19 -7.20
C ALA A 69 -3.52 -10.92 -7.96
N GLU A 70 -4.64 -10.88 -8.69
CA GLU A 70 -5.01 -9.70 -9.44
C GLU A 70 -5.56 -8.62 -8.53
N PHE A 71 -5.43 -7.36 -8.95
CA PHE A 71 -6.05 -6.26 -8.23
C PHE A 71 -7.55 -6.45 -8.13
N HIS A 72 -8.13 -5.98 -7.04
CA HIS A 72 -9.58 -5.99 -6.87
C HIS A 72 -10.22 -5.32 -8.10
N PRO A 73 -11.29 -5.91 -8.65
CA PRO A 73 -11.82 -5.42 -9.93
C PRO A 73 -12.38 -4.00 -9.87
N ALA A 74 -12.76 -3.51 -8.69
CA ALA A 74 -13.28 -2.15 -8.58
C ALA A 74 -12.18 -1.11 -8.47
N LEU A 75 -10.92 -1.51 -8.26
CA LEU A 75 -9.81 -0.57 -8.25
C LEU A 75 -9.54 -0.08 -9.66
N ARG A 76 -9.34 1.23 -9.81
CA ARG A 76 -9.02 1.82 -11.11
C ARG A 76 -7.58 1.51 -11.47
N ALA A 77 -7.30 0.25 -11.74
CA ALA A 77 -5.93 -0.21 -11.97
C ALA A 77 -5.32 0.37 -13.23
N ASP A 78 -6.15 0.76 -14.20
CA ASP A 78 -5.66 1.40 -15.42
C ASP A 78 -4.98 2.74 -15.14
N ARG A 79 -5.23 3.31 -13.97
CA ARG A 79 -4.64 4.60 -13.59
C ARG A 79 -3.26 4.42 -12.94
N ILE A 80 -2.85 3.18 -12.65
CA ILE A 80 -1.58 2.91 -11.98
C ILE A 80 -0.43 3.03 -12.96
N ASP A 81 0.57 3.83 -12.61
CA ASP A 81 1.70 4.09 -13.49
C ASP A 81 2.77 3.01 -13.45
N GLN A 82 2.95 2.37 -12.29
CA GLN A 82 3.96 1.32 -12.14
C GLN A 82 3.54 0.37 -11.03
N VAL A 83 3.69 -0.93 -11.28
CA VAL A 83 3.42 -1.97 -10.30
C VAL A 83 4.73 -2.59 -9.84
N PHE A 84 4.85 -2.79 -8.52
CA PHE A 84 6.04 -3.35 -7.88
C PHE A 84 5.68 -4.73 -7.35
N LEU A 85 6.39 -5.75 -7.79
CA LEU A 85 6.09 -7.14 -7.45
C LEU A 85 7.02 -7.62 -6.34
N LYS A 86 6.45 -8.11 -5.24
CA LYS A 86 7.23 -8.52 -4.10
C LYS A 86 6.85 -9.93 -3.69
N GLY A 87 7.70 -10.55 -2.86
CA GLY A 87 7.47 -11.92 -2.44
C GLY A 87 7.60 -12.92 -3.57
N THR A 88 8.46 -12.64 -4.53
CA THR A 88 8.51 -13.37 -5.80
C THR A 88 9.34 -14.64 -5.74
N GLY A 89 10.07 -14.87 -4.66
CA GLY A 89 10.94 -16.04 -4.55
C GLY A 89 10.50 -16.98 -3.44
N ASN A 90 11.27 -18.04 -3.27
CA ASN A 90 11.00 -19.05 -2.26
C ASN A 90 11.64 -18.61 -0.94
N ARG A 91 11.05 -17.58 -0.32
CA ARG A 91 11.53 -17.02 0.95
C ARG A 91 10.33 -16.47 1.72
N ASP A 92 10.50 -16.37 3.03
CA ASP A 92 9.49 -15.72 3.87
C ASP A 92 9.79 -14.22 3.91
N ASP A 93 9.42 -13.53 2.84
CA ASP A 93 9.65 -12.10 2.71
C ASP A 93 8.51 -11.51 1.89
N GLY A 94 8.71 -10.28 1.40
CA GLY A 94 7.72 -9.65 0.54
C GLY A 94 6.69 -8.85 1.30
N TYR A 95 7.02 -8.39 2.51
CA TYR A 95 6.09 -7.52 3.23
C TYR A 95 6.17 -6.10 2.70
N SER A 96 7.37 -5.54 2.64
CA SER A 96 7.56 -4.16 2.22
C SER A 96 7.65 -4.06 0.70
N ALA A 97 7.03 -3.03 0.12
CA ALA A 97 7.16 -2.77 -1.31
C ALA A 97 8.60 -2.42 -1.70
N PHE A 98 9.43 -2.04 -0.74
CA PHE A 98 10.83 -1.79 -1.02
C PHE A 98 11.62 -3.08 -1.25
N GLU A 99 10.98 -4.24 -1.07
CA GLU A 99 11.56 -5.54 -1.41
C GLU A 99 11.22 -5.99 -2.83
N ALA A 100 10.55 -5.16 -3.61
CA ALA A 100 10.14 -5.54 -4.96
C ALA A 100 11.33 -5.96 -5.80
N THR A 101 11.11 -6.95 -6.65
CA THR A 101 12.19 -7.54 -7.45
C THR A 101 12.13 -7.17 -8.93
N ASN A 102 10.97 -6.72 -9.43
CA ASN A 102 10.90 -6.31 -10.83
C ASN A 102 11.41 -4.90 -11.07
N GLU A 103 11.43 -4.07 -10.03
CA GLU A 103 11.85 -2.69 -10.12
C GLU A 103 12.23 -2.24 -8.70
N ASN A 104 13.33 -1.52 -8.56
CA ASN A 104 13.75 -1.01 -7.26
C ASN A 104 12.93 0.23 -6.92
N LEU A 105 12.12 0.13 -5.86
CA LEU A 105 11.21 1.21 -5.54
C LEU A 105 11.95 2.49 -5.12
N ALA A 106 12.97 2.37 -4.27
CA ALA A 106 13.68 3.57 -3.82
C ALA A 106 14.30 4.30 -5.01
N GLU A 107 14.92 3.57 -5.93
CA GLU A 107 15.52 4.19 -7.10
C GLU A 107 14.47 4.82 -8.00
N TYR A 108 13.34 4.12 -8.17
CA TYR A 108 12.25 4.63 -8.99
C TYR A 108 11.75 5.97 -8.45
N LEU A 109 11.52 6.01 -7.14
CA LEU A 109 11.02 7.23 -6.51
C LEU A 109 12.00 8.39 -6.68
N ARG A 110 13.29 8.12 -6.46
CA ARG A 110 14.29 9.18 -6.58
C ARG A 110 14.43 9.65 -8.02
N ARG A 111 14.40 8.73 -8.96
CA ARG A 111 14.52 9.04 -10.38
C ARG A 111 13.37 9.92 -10.85
N HIS A 112 12.19 9.74 -10.25
CA HIS A 112 11.01 10.51 -10.62
C HIS A 112 10.82 11.76 -9.76
N GLY A 113 11.78 12.07 -8.89
CA GLY A 113 11.72 13.29 -8.08
C GLY A 113 10.67 13.24 -6.99
N VAL A 114 10.26 12.04 -6.54
CA VAL A 114 9.28 11.92 -5.48
C VAL A 114 9.92 12.23 -4.14
N GLU A 115 9.30 13.12 -3.39
CA GLU A 115 9.74 13.46 -2.04
C GLU A 115 8.72 13.04 -0.99
N GLU A 116 7.46 12.96 -1.36
CA GLU A 116 6.37 12.65 -0.45
C GLU A 116 5.61 11.44 -0.96
N LEU A 117 5.43 10.48 -0.08
CA LEU A 117 4.76 9.22 -0.41
C LEU A 117 3.51 9.10 0.47
N TYR A 118 2.37 8.89 -0.16
CA TYR A 118 1.09 8.73 0.53
C TYR A 118 0.66 7.29 0.41
N VAL A 119 0.66 6.57 1.52
CA VAL A 119 0.50 5.12 1.52
C VAL A 119 -0.91 4.73 1.89
N THR A 120 -1.48 3.83 1.11
CA THR A 120 -2.81 3.26 1.26
C THR A 120 -2.72 1.75 1.08
N GLY A 121 -3.82 1.07 1.35
CA GLY A 121 -3.95 -0.34 0.98
C GLY A 121 -3.99 -1.30 2.14
N LEU A 122 -3.43 -2.48 1.93
CA LEU A 122 -3.62 -3.61 2.83
C LEU A 122 -2.30 -4.28 3.17
N ALA A 123 -2.11 -4.81 4.36
CA ALA A 123 -2.93 -4.52 5.54
C ALA A 123 -2.14 -3.59 6.43
N THR A 124 -2.86 -2.79 7.21
CA THR A 124 -2.23 -1.78 8.08
C THR A 124 -1.07 -2.35 8.88
N ASP A 125 -1.30 -3.50 9.51
CA ASP A 125 -0.37 -4.08 10.48
C ASP A 125 0.67 -5.01 9.84
N TYR A 126 0.68 -5.13 8.53
CA TYR A 126 1.66 -5.97 7.83
C TYR A 126 2.35 -5.21 6.70
N CYS A 127 1.86 -5.32 5.48
CA CYS A 127 2.59 -4.77 4.34
C CYS A 127 2.56 -3.24 4.31
N VAL A 128 1.48 -2.62 4.77
CA VAL A 128 1.45 -1.16 4.88
C VAL A 128 2.51 -0.71 5.89
N ARG A 129 2.50 -1.31 7.09
CA ARG A 129 3.48 -0.96 8.11
C ARG A 129 4.91 -1.14 7.60
N ALA A 130 5.19 -2.28 6.99
CA ALA A 130 6.55 -2.56 6.52
C ALA A 130 6.98 -1.54 5.46
N THR A 131 6.07 -1.21 4.55
CA THR A 131 6.39 -0.27 3.48
C THR A 131 6.63 1.14 4.04
N VAL A 132 5.78 1.56 4.97
CA VAL A 132 5.92 2.90 5.58
C VAL A 132 7.23 3.02 6.33
N LEU A 133 7.56 2.01 7.14
CA LEU A 133 8.80 2.08 7.92
C LEU A 133 10.02 2.13 7.00
N ASP A 134 10.00 1.34 5.93
CA ASP A 134 11.10 1.39 4.98
C ASP A 134 11.17 2.72 4.24
N ALA A 135 10.01 3.29 3.88
CA ALA A 135 10.00 4.59 3.22
C ALA A 135 10.66 5.65 4.09
N LEU A 136 10.36 5.62 5.38
CA LEU A 136 10.96 6.56 6.32
C LEU A 136 12.47 6.35 6.42
N ARG A 137 12.90 5.10 6.49
CA ARG A 137 14.34 4.81 6.53
C ARG A 137 15.05 5.29 5.27
N GLU A 138 14.37 5.22 4.13
CA GLU A 138 14.93 5.67 2.86
C GLU A 138 14.90 7.18 2.70
N GLY A 139 14.31 7.89 3.65
CA GLY A 139 14.34 9.35 3.64
C GLY A 139 13.14 10.02 3.00
N PHE A 140 12.08 9.28 2.69
CA PHE A 140 10.89 9.88 2.09
C PHE A 140 9.96 10.41 3.17
N ARG A 141 9.41 11.60 2.93
CA ARG A 141 8.34 12.12 3.78
C ARG A 141 7.12 11.25 3.52
N THR A 142 6.64 10.57 4.56
CA THR A 142 5.69 9.49 4.38
C THR A 142 4.41 9.75 5.15
N TYR A 143 3.29 9.67 4.45
CA TYR A 143 1.95 9.83 5.01
C TYR A 143 1.23 8.50 4.95
N VAL A 144 0.37 8.25 5.93
CA VAL A 144 -0.54 7.11 5.90
C VAL A 144 -1.96 7.66 5.87
N VAL A 145 -2.74 7.23 4.89
CA VAL A 145 -4.12 7.68 4.75
C VAL A 145 -4.99 6.71 5.55
N THR A 146 -5.41 7.14 6.73
CA THR A 146 -5.93 6.21 7.73
C THR A 146 -7.27 5.59 7.37
N ASP A 147 -8.09 6.27 6.56
CA ASP A 147 -9.35 5.68 6.11
C ASP A 147 -9.20 4.90 4.79
N ALA A 148 -7.98 4.79 4.29
CA ALA A 148 -7.68 4.01 3.08
C ALA A 148 -6.78 2.82 3.39
N VAL A 149 -6.76 2.38 4.64
CA VAL A 149 -6.06 1.15 5.04
C VAL A 149 -7.00 0.33 5.92
N ARG A 150 -6.75 -0.97 5.99
CA ARG A 150 -7.50 -1.84 6.90
C ARG A 150 -6.55 -2.89 7.46
N ALA A 151 -6.79 -3.30 8.70
CA ALA A 151 -5.88 -4.16 9.45
C ALA A 151 -6.40 -5.60 9.52
N VAL A 152 -5.46 -6.53 9.62
CA VAL A 152 -5.79 -7.94 9.87
C VAL A 152 -6.26 -8.12 11.32
N ASN A 153 -5.53 -7.51 12.26
CA ASN A 153 -5.87 -7.60 13.68
C ASN A 153 -5.88 -9.06 14.15
N VAL A 154 -4.76 -9.77 13.94
CA VAL A 154 -4.64 -11.11 14.52
C VAL A 154 -4.93 -11.02 16.00
N SER A 155 -4.35 -10.03 16.67
CA SER A 155 -4.74 -9.67 18.04
C SER A 155 -5.51 -8.36 17.99
N PRO A 156 -6.55 -8.21 18.79
CA PRO A 156 -7.31 -6.95 18.78
C PRO A 156 -6.38 -5.77 19.02
N GLY A 157 -6.57 -4.73 18.23
CA GLY A 157 -5.78 -3.51 18.36
C GLY A 157 -4.46 -3.50 17.62
N ASP A 158 -4.11 -4.58 16.92
CA ASP A 158 -2.85 -4.61 16.17
C ASP A 158 -2.75 -3.47 15.17
N GLY A 159 -3.86 -3.17 14.48
CA GLY A 159 -3.83 -2.10 13.49
C GLY A 159 -3.57 -0.74 14.11
N GLU A 160 -4.21 -0.46 15.24
CA GLU A 160 -3.99 0.81 15.93
C GLU A 160 -2.57 0.92 16.45
N ARG A 161 -2.03 -0.19 16.97
CA ARG A 161 -0.64 -0.19 17.44
C ARG A 161 0.32 0.02 16.28
N ALA A 162 0.01 -0.55 15.11
CA ALA A 162 0.85 -0.37 13.94
C ALA A 162 0.84 1.10 13.48
N LEU A 163 -0.34 1.73 13.47
CA LEU A 163 -0.41 3.15 13.11
C LEU A 163 0.39 4.00 14.09
N GLU A 164 0.30 3.70 15.37
CA GLU A 164 1.06 4.46 16.38
C GLU A 164 2.57 4.24 16.17
N GLU A 165 2.97 3.01 15.87
CA GLU A 165 4.38 2.75 15.61
C GLU A 165 4.87 3.54 14.40
N MET A 166 4.06 3.57 13.34
CA MET A 166 4.42 4.33 12.15
C MET A 166 4.53 5.82 12.46
N ARG A 167 3.58 6.34 13.25
CA ARG A 167 3.62 7.75 13.64
C ARG A 167 4.87 8.06 14.44
N ARG A 168 5.20 7.21 15.39
CA ARG A 168 6.40 7.42 16.20
C ARG A 168 7.68 7.39 15.38
N ALA A 169 7.67 6.61 14.29
CA ALA A 169 8.82 6.52 13.42
C ALA A 169 8.91 7.72 12.48
N GLY A 170 7.89 8.58 12.44
CA GLY A 170 7.92 9.79 11.66
C GLY A 170 6.85 9.92 10.59
N ALA A 171 5.99 8.91 10.44
CA ALA A 171 4.91 9.02 9.46
C ALA A 171 3.86 10.02 9.92
N ILE A 172 3.21 10.65 8.96
CA ILE A 172 2.14 11.62 9.22
C ILE A 172 0.82 10.94 8.90
N LEU A 173 -0.06 10.82 9.88
CA LEU A 173 -1.36 10.20 9.69
C LEU A 173 -2.34 11.26 9.21
N VAL A 174 -3.02 10.96 8.11
CA VAL A 174 -4.00 11.88 7.52
C VAL A 174 -5.23 11.10 7.10
N THR A 175 -6.35 11.79 6.92
CA THR A 175 -7.54 11.18 6.32
C THR A 175 -7.64 11.61 4.87
N SER A 176 -8.41 10.84 4.09
CA SER A 176 -8.67 11.23 2.71
C SER A 176 -9.39 12.57 2.66
N GLU A 177 -10.29 12.81 3.61
CA GLU A 177 -11.02 14.08 3.63
C GLU A 177 -10.06 15.26 3.80
N GLU A 178 -9.08 15.11 4.69
CA GLU A 178 -8.08 16.16 4.88
C GLU A 178 -7.31 16.43 3.58
N LEU A 179 -6.94 15.37 2.86
CA LEU A 179 -6.20 15.53 1.63
C LEU A 179 -7.06 16.18 0.55
N LEU A 180 -8.29 15.74 0.40
CA LEU A 180 -9.16 16.25 -0.64
C LEU A 180 -9.58 17.68 -0.35
N SER A 181 -9.83 18.01 0.91
CA SER A 181 -10.18 19.38 1.29
C SER A 181 -9.03 20.33 1.02
N ALA A 182 -7.80 19.92 1.32
CA ALA A 182 -6.63 20.77 1.06
C ALA A 182 -6.46 21.01 -0.43
N GLN A 183 -6.73 19.98 -1.25
CA GLN A 183 -6.65 20.13 -2.70
C GLN A 183 -7.69 21.08 -3.24
N GLU A 184 -8.88 21.07 -2.64
CA GLU A 184 -9.99 21.90 -3.10
C GLU A 184 -9.94 23.29 -2.54
N ALA A 185 -9.11 23.56 -1.54
CA ALA A 185 -9.04 24.89 -0.94
C ALA A 185 -8.62 25.91 -1.99
N PRO A 186 -9.18 27.11 -2.00
CA PRO A 186 -8.73 28.16 -2.92
C PRO A 186 -7.26 28.43 -2.69
N GLN A 187 -6.53 28.57 -3.78
CA GLN A 187 -5.15 28.99 -3.70
C GLN A 187 -5.13 30.45 -3.30
N UNK A 188 -4.99 30.57 -2.23
CA UNK A 188 -5.02 31.62 -1.89
C UNK A 188 -4.29 32.30 -2.46
N ALA A 189 -4.70 33.24 -2.95
CA ALA A 189 -3.92 34.17 -3.65
C ALA A 189 -2.74 34.50 -2.79
N SER A 190 -1.78 33.73 -2.88
CA SER A 190 -0.52 34.19 -2.36
C SER A 190 -0.19 35.43 -3.18
N ALA A 191 -0.69 36.46 -2.82
CA ALA A 191 -0.47 37.67 -3.57
C ALA A 191 1.02 37.99 -3.65
#